data_00d448ee390ad37e590a45f14707823a
#
_entry.id   00d448ee390ad37e590a45f14707823a
#
_cell.length_a   1.000
_cell.length_b   1.000
_cell.length_c   1.000
_cell.angle_alpha   90.00
_cell.angle_beta   90.00
_cell.angle_gamma   90.00
#
_symmetry.space_group_name_H-M   'P 1'
#
loop_
_entity.id
_entity.type
_entity.pdbx_description
1 polymer ?
#
loop_
_entity_poly.entity_id
_entity_poly.type
_entity_poly.pdbx_seq_one_letter_code
_entity_poly.pdbx_strand_id
1 'polypeptide(L)'
;EYMAGKGNEVGTSIDELKSIIDKINDKDRVGVCIDTCHMNDSGVDISKFNEFLDEFDSKIGINKIKCVHVNDSLNPIGSHKDRHANIGYGTIGFDNLINVVYNDRLEGIPFILETPYINRNNKDAYAPYKMEIESIRNKKFINFIDKNN
;
A
#
# COMPACT_ATOMS: atom_id res chain seq x y z
N GLU A 1 5.38 -0.22 -10.25
CA GLU A 1 4.80 -0.42 -8.93
C GLU A 1 5.63 -1.40 -8.11
N TYR A 2 5.69 -1.18 -6.79
CA TYR A 2 6.26 -2.15 -5.85
C TYR A 2 5.32 -3.34 -5.73
N MET A 3 5.79 -4.56 -5.98
CA MET A 3 4.99 -5.77 -6.14
C MET A 3 5.10 -6.72 -4.94
N ALA A 4 4.07 -7.55 -4.75
CA ALA A 4 3.98 -8.50 -3.63
C ALA A 4 4.90 -9.72 -3.78
N GLY A 5 5.36 -10.03 -4.98
CA GLY A 5 6.14 -11.23 -5.28
C GLY A 5 5.30 -12.48 -5.53
N LYS A 6 4.06 -12.32 -5.98
CA LYS A 6 3.19 -13.43 -6.36
C LYS A 6 3.70 -14.07 -7.66
N GLY A 7 3.97 -15.37 -7.63
CA GLY A 7 4.50 -16.08 -8.79
C GLY A 7 5.86 -15.53 -9.22
N ASN A 8 5.93 -15.05 -10.46
CA ASN A 8 7.15 -14.52 -11.09
C ASN A 8 7.16 -13.00 -11.22
N GLU A 9 6.44 -12.27 -10.37
CA GLU A 9 6.43 -10.82 -10.38
C GLU A 9 7.83 -10.25 -10.13
N VAL A 10 8.14 -9.17 -10.84
CA VAL A 10 9.36 -8.37 -10.64
C VAL A 10 9.00 -7.03 -10.00
N GLY A 11 9.97 -6.37 -9.37
CA GLY A 11 9.72 -5.14 -8.62
C GLY A 11 9.31 -5.39 -7.16
N THR A 12 9.75 -6.50 -6.60
CA THR A 12 9.41 -6.96 -5.24
C THR A 12 10.38 -6.46 -4.17
N SER A 13 11.34 -5.66 -4.56
CA SER A 13 12.31 -5.01 -3.68
C SER A 13 12.74 -3.65 -4.25
N ILE A 14 13.31 -2.82 -3.38
CA ILE A 14 13.89 -1.54 -3.80
C ILE A 14 15.01 -1.75 -4.82
N ASP A 15 15.84 -2.77 -4.65
CA ASP A 15 16.94 -3.09 -5.56
C ASP A 15 16.45 -3.49 -6.95
N GLU A 16 15.36 -4.27 -7.04
CA GLU A 16 14.75 -4.62 -8.33
C GLU A 16 14.16 -3.38 -9.02
N LEU A 17 13.44 -2.53 -8.29
CA LEU A 17 12.91 -1.27 -8.83
C LEU A 17 14.04 -0.36 -9.32
N LYS A 18 15.11 -0.23 -8.54
CA LYS A 18 16.31 0.52 -8.95
C LYS A 18 16.88 -0.05 -10.24
N SER A 19 17.05 -1.34 -10.32
CA SER A 19 17.57 -2.03 -11.51
C SER A 19 16.74 -1.76 -12.77
N ILE A 20 15.41 -1.68 -12.63
CA ILE A 20 14.49 -1.35 -13.73
C ILE A 20 14.68 0.12 -14.13
N ILE A 21 14.67 1.04 -13.16
CA ILE A 21 14.80 2.48 -13.41
C ILE A 21 16.15 2.81 -14.06
N ASP A 22 17.22 2.16 -13.62
CA ASP A 22 18.56 2.40 -14.14
C ASP A 22 18.69 2.07 -15.65
N LYS A 23 17.84 1.18 -16.16
CA LYS A 23 17.78 0.78 -17.58
C LYS A 23 16.94 1.72 -18.45
N ILE A 24 16.21 2.65 -17.86
CA ILE A 24 15.35 3.58 -18.58
C ILE A 24 16.18 4.82 -18.97
N ASN A 25 16.13 5.22 -20.24
CA ASN A 25 16.89 6.37 -20.73
C ASN A 25 16.38 7.70 -20.16
N ASP A 26 15.06 7.92 -20.24
CA ASP A 26 14.41 9.14 -19.73
C ASP A 26 13.88 8.90 -18.32
N LYS A 27 14.76 9.05 -17.34
CA LYS A 27 14.45 8.82 -15.93
C LYS A 27 13.47 9.84 -15.34
N ASP A 28 13.36 11.02 -15.97
CA ASP A 28 12.44 12.07 -15.48
C ASP A 28 10.96 11.71 -15.73
N ARG A 29 10.71 10.84 -16.68
CA ARG A 29 9.35 10.33 -16.98
C ARG A 29 8.93 9.13 -16.15
N VAL A 30 9.77 8.66 -15.25
CA VAL A 30 9.52 7.47 -14.44
C VAL A 30 9.40 7.82 -12.98
N GLY A 31 8.36 7.32 -12.34
CA GLY A 31 8.18 7.35 -10.89
C GLY A 31 7.82 5.96 -10.37
N VAL A 32 7.76 5.85 -9.07
CA VAL A 32 7.40 4.63 -8.36
C VAL A 32 6.06 4.83 -7.67
N CYS A 33 5.16 3.87 -7.84
CA CYS A 33 4.00 3.66 -7.00
C CYS A 33 4.36 2.60 -5.95
N ILE A 34 4.14 2.89 -4.68
CA ILE A 34 4.25 1.90 -3.62
C ILE A 34 2.86 1.49 -3.16
N ASP A 35 2.66 0.21 -2.87
CA ASP A 35 1.41 -0.36 -2.36
C ASP A 35 1.67 -1.01 -1.00
N THR A 36 0.92 -0.62 0.03
CA THR A 36 1.14 -1.09 1.40
C THR A 36 0.85 -2.58 1.58
N CYS A 37 -0.14 -3.12 0.87
CA CYS A 37 -0.40 -4.57 0.84
C CYS A 37 0.75 -5.33 0.17
N HIS A 38 1.20 -4.87 -1.00
CA HIS A 38 2.32 -5.49 -1.71
C HIS A 38 3.60 -5.45 -0.89
N MET A 39 3.89 -4.32 -0.24
CA MET A 39 5.04 -4.19 0.67
C MET A 39 4.97 -5.23 1.79
N ASN A 40 3.84 -5.31 2.50
CA ASN A 40 3.62 -6.32 3.55
C ASN A 40 3.83 -7.74 3.00
N ASP A 41 3.20 -8.05 1.89
CA ASP A 41 3.23 -9.40 1.32
C ASP A 41 4.61 -9.76 0.75
N SER A 42 5.42 -8.78 0.34
CA SER A 42 6.82 -9.00 -0.06
C SER A 42 7.79 -9.14 1.11
N GLY A 43 7.38 -8.79 2.33
CA GLY A 43 8.19 -8.92 3.53
C GLY A 43 8.60 -7.61 4.22
N VAL A 44 8.05 -6.48 3.79
CA VAL A 44 8.29 -5.19 4.44
C VAL A 44 7.37 -5.03 5.66
N ASP A 45 7.97 -4.78 6.81
CA ASP A 45 7.23 -4.45 8.04
C ASP A 45 6.75 -3.00 7.99
N ILE A 46 5.45 -2.79 7.76
CA ILE A 46 4.85 -1.46 7.66
C ILE A 46 4.93 -0.67 8.97
N SER A 47 5.04 -1.33 10.12
CA SER A 47 5.29 -0.64 11.39
C SER A 47 6.63 0.10 11.42
N LYS A 48 7.54 -0.27 10.52
CA LYS A 48 8.87 0.33 10.32
C LYS A 48 8.98 1.09 9.00
N PHE A 49 7.89 1.70 8.57
CA PHE A 49 7.81 2.36 7.27
C PHE A 49 8.89 3.43 7.04
N ASN A 50 9.31 4.16 8.08
CA ASN A 50 10.41 5.12 7.95
C ASN A 50 11.75 4.47 7.59
N GLU A 51 12.04 3.26 8.08
CA GLU A 51 13.24 2.52 7.69
C GLU A 51 13.21 2.16 6.20
N PHE A 52 12.03 1.76 5.69
CA PHE A 52 11.84 1.55 4.25
C PHE A 52 12.07 2.83 3.45
N LEU A 53 11.54 3.97 3.89
CA LEU A 53 11.74 5.25 3.22
C LEU A 53 13.22 5.68 3.23
N ASP A 54 13.95 5.42 4.32
CA ASP A 54 15.39 5.71 4.41
C ASP A 54 16.18 4.89 3.37
N GLU A 55 15.88 3.60 3.24
CA GLU A 55 16.50 2.74 2.23
C GLU A 55 16.13 3.18 0.81
N PHE A 56 14.85 3.48 0.58
CA PHE A 56 14.37 3.94 -0.72
C PHE A 56 15.03 5.26 -1.13
N ASP A 57 15.14 6.21 -0.21
CA ASP A 57 15.78 7.49 -0.46
C ASP A 57 17.26 7.32 -0.80
N SER A 58 17.99 6.48 -0.08
CA SER A 58 19.40 6.24 -0.31
C SER A 58 19.69 5.54 -1.66
N LYS A 59 18.79 4.67 -2.13
CA LYS A 59 19.00 3.85 -3.35
C LYS A 59 18.40 4.47 -4.61
N ILE A 60 17.25 5.11 -4.52
CA ILE A 60 16.48 5.61 -5.66
C ILE A 60 16.25 7.12 -5.55
N GLY A 61 15.94 7.62 -4.36
CA GLY A 61 15.53 8.98 -4.07
C GLY A 61 14.04 9.08 -3.76
N ILE A 62 13.70 9.69 -2.62
CA ILE A 62 12.31 9.81 -2.13
C ILE A 62 11.39 10.51 -3.12
N ASN A 63 11.92 11.46 -3.91
CA ASN A 63 11.20 12.20 -4.92
C ASN A 63 10.70 11.34 -6.10
N LYS A 64 11.17 10.11 -6.22
CA LYS A 64 10.66 9.13 -7.20
C LYS A 64 9.35 8.47 -6.78
N ILE A 65 8.98 8.52 -5.53
CA ILE A 65 7.64 8.06 -5.10
C ILE A 65 6.62 9.09 -5.57
N LYS A 66 5.70 8.67 -6.45
CA LYS A 66 4.72 9.56 -7.09
C LYS A 66 3.28 9.21 -6.74
N CYS A 67 3.06 8.04 -6.19
CA CYS A 67 1.74 7.55 -5.80
C CYS A 67 1.88 6.50 -4.71
N VAL A 68 0.89 6.41 -3.85
CA VAL A 68 0.78 5.35 -2.84
C VAL A 68 -0.59 4.71 -2.95
N HIS A 69 -0.62 3.40 -3.18
CA HIS A 69 -1.83 2.60 -2.97
C HIS A 69 -1.91 2.22 -1.48
N VAL A 70 -2.97 2.64 -0.83
CA VAL A 70 -3.21 2.36 0.60
C VAL A 70 -4.20 1.22 0.71
N ASN A 71 -3.70 0.04 1.00
CA ASN A 71 -4.49 -1.17 1.15
C ASN A 71 -4.03 -1.91 2.40
N ASP A 72 -4.97 -2.50 3.14
CA ASP A 72 -4.61 -3.48 4.16
C ASP A 72 -4.39 -4.86 3.50
N SER A 73 -3.85 -5.82 4.21
CA SER A 73 -3.59 -7.16 3.68
C SER A 73 -4.35 -8.22 4.46
N LEU A 74 -4.92 -9.21 3.73
CA LEU A 74 -5.50 -10.42 4.34
C LEU A 74 -4.43 -11.40 4.83
N ASN A 75 -3.18 -11.20 4.45
CA ASN A 75 -2.10 -12.17 4.65
C ASN A 75 -1.04 -11.65 5.63
N PRO A 76 -0.34 -12.55 6.31
CA PRO A 76 0.81 -12.15 7.11
C PRO A 76 1.96 -11.63 6.22
N ILE A 77 2.86 -10.91 6.87
CA ILE A 77 4.08 -10.39 6.25
C ILE A 77 4.86 -11.50 5.52
N GLY A 78 5.31 -11.22 4.30
CA GLY A 78 6.11 -12.15 3.51
C GLY A 78 5.33 -13.31 2.87
N SER A 79 4.02 -13.19 2.73
CA SER A 79 3.16 -14.26 2.18
C SER A 79 3.23 -14.40 0.66
N HIS A 80 3.63 -13.36 -0.07
CA HIS A 80 3.68 -13.30 -1.53
C HIS A 80 2.33 -13.61 -2.23
N LYS A 81 1.22 -13.13 -1.66
CA LYS A 81 -0.14 -13.49 -2.15
C LYS A 81 -0.91 -12.38 -2.84
N ASP A 82 -0.68 -11.13 -2.48
CA ASP A 82 -1.41 -9.98 -3.01
C ASP A 82 -2.94 -10.15 -2.86
N ARG A 83 -3.41 -10.01 -1.62
CA ARG A 83 -4.83 -10.04 -1.27
C ARG A 83 -5.16 -8.82 -0.41
N HIS A 84 -5.77 -7.81 -1.02
CA HIS A 84 -6.18 -6.60 -0.34
C HIS A 84 -7.28 -6.86 0.69
N ALA A 85 -7.16 -6.25 1.85
CA ALA A 85 -8.21 -6.12 2.84
C ALA A 85 -8.67 -4.65 2.92
N ASN A 86 -9.87 -4.45 3.43
CA ASN A 86 -10.36 -3.11 3.76
C ASN A 86 -9.53 -2.51 4.89
N ILE A 87 -9.43 -1.18 4.91
CA ILE A 87 -8.57 -0.43 5.84
C ILE A 87 -8.92 -0.75 7.30
N GLY A 88 -7.96 -1.29 8.04
CA GLY A 88 -8.10 -1.68 9.43
C GLY A 88 -8.70 -3.06 9.68
N TYR A 89 -9.04 -3.81 8.61
CA TYR A 89 -9.56 -5.18 8.71
C TYR A 89 -8.53 -6.26 8.38
N GLY A 90 -7.33 -5.87 8.06
CA GLY A 90 -6.24 -6.77 7.70
C GLY A 90 -5.14 -6.87 8.75
N THR A 91 -4.02 -7.46 8.34
CA THR A 91 -2.87 -7.75 9.20
C THR A 91 -1.93 -6.56 9.41
N ILE A 92 -1.94 -5.57 8.50
CA ILE A 92 -1.17 -4.33 8.66
C ILE A 92 -1.79 -3.49 9.77
N GLY A 93 -3.12 -3.34 9.74
CA GLY A 93 -3.89 -2.62 10.74
C GLY A 93 -3.98 -1.12 10.51
N PHE A 94 -5.04 -0.53 11.06
CA PHE A 94 -5.40 0.86 10.85
C PHE A 94 -4.29 1.84 11.24
N ASP A 95 -3.70 1.70 12.42
CA ASP A 95 -2.73 2.66 12.94
C ASP A 95 -1.45 2.72 12.10
N ASN A 96 -0.97 1.57 11.61
CA ASN A 96 0.18 1.53 10.72
C ASN A 96 -0.11 2.19 9.37
N LEU A 97 -1.30 1.98 8.82
CA LEU A 97 -1.72 2.62 7.57
C LEU A 97 -1.89 4.14 7.73
N ILE A 98 -2.43 4.61 8.85
CA ILE A 98 -2.52 6.04 9.16
C ILE A 98 -1.13 6.66 9.23
N ASN A 99 -0.15 5.99 9.84
CA ASN A 99 1.23 6.48 9.89
C ASN A 99 1.87 6.58 8.50
N VAL A 100 1.49 5.73 7.55
CA VAL A 100 1.92 5.86 6.15
C VAL A 100 1.27 7.08 5.49
N VAL A 101 -0.05 7.23 5.59
CA VAL A 101 -0.79 8.32 4.94
C VAL A 101 -0.36 9.70 5.43
N TYR A 102 -0.09 9.84 6.73
CA TYR A 102 0.30 11.10 7.36
C TYR A 102 1.82 11.25 7.54
N ASN A 103 2.61 10.48 6.81
CA ASN A 103 4.05 10.62 6.83
C ASN A 103 4.47 11.91 6.12
N ASP A 104 5.19 12.79 6.82
CA ASP A 104 5.59 14.11 6.30
C ASP A 104 6.44 14.02 5.03
N ARG A 105 7.19 12.93 4.86
CA ARG A 105 8.04 12.69 3.67
C ARG A 105 7.23 12.39 2.41
N LEU A 106 5.94 12.11 2.53
CA LEU A 106 5.01 11.84 1.44
C LEU A 106 3.97 12.95 1.24
N GLU A 107 4.21 14.13 1.80
CA GLU A 107 3.31 15.26 1.66
C GLU A 107 3.09 15.63 0.19
N GLY A 108 1.84 15.86 -0.19
CA GLY A 108 1.44 16.23 -1.55
C GLY A 108 1.38 15.07 -2.56
N ILE A 109 1.70 13.85 -2.14
CA ILE A 109 1.59 12.66 -2.99
C ILE A 109 0.16 12.12 -2.94
N PRO A 110 -0.44 11.70 -4.09
CA PRO A 110 -1.75 11.07 -4.08
C PRO A 110 -1.74 9.70 -3.41
N PHE A 111 -2.75 9.47 -2.57
CA PHE A 111 -3.04 8.19 -1.94
C PHE A 111 -4.33 7.61 -2.53
N ILE A 112 -4.28 6.37 -2.99
CA ILE A 112 -5.37 5.71 -3.72
C ILE A 112 -5.75 4.42 -3.01
N LEU A 113 -7.05 4.19 -2.85
CA LEU A 113 -7.61 2.94 -2.32
C LEU A 113 -7.93 1.97 -3.45
N GLU A 114 -7.53 0.72 -3.28
CA GLU A 114 -7.91 -0.41 -4.14
C GLU A 114 -8.51 -1.55 -3.30
N THR A 115 -9.15 -1.20 -2.21
CA THR A 115 -9.76 -2.12 -1.28
C THR A 115 -10.99 -2.81 -1.89
N PRO A 116 -11.29 -4.06 -1.47
CA PRO A 116 -12.39 -4.80 -2.07
C PRO A 116 -13.76 -4.22 -1.71
N TYR A 117 -14.73 -4.43 -2.61
CA TYR A 117 -16.14 -4.16 -2.33
C TYR A 117 -16.62 -5.05 -1.18
N ILE A 118 -17.48 -4.49 -0.35
CA ILE A 118 -18.21 -5.24 0.67
C ILE A 118 -19.30 -6.06 -0.03
N ASN A 119 -19.55 -7.26 0.45
CA ASN A 119 -20.54 -8.20 -0.10
C ASN A 119 -20.38 -8.45 -1.62
N ARG A 120 -19.16 -8.48 -2.11
CA ARG A 120 -18.82 -8.48 -3.54
C ARG A 120 -19.63 -9.45 -4.42
N ASN A 121 -20.05 -10.57 -3.87
CA ASN A 121 -20.78 -11.61 -4.61
C ASN A 121 -22.31 -11.54 -4.43
N ASN A 122 -22.80 -10.53 -3.75
CA ASN A 122 -24.22 -10.38 -3.40
C ASN A 122 -24.85 -9.18 -4.14
N LYS A 123 -26.19 -9.15 -4.17
CA LYS A 123 -26.94 -8.05 -4.80
C LYS A 123 -26.77 -6.71 -4.07
N ASP A 124 -26.37 -6.74 -2.81
CA ASP A 124 -26.12 -5.62 -1.92
C ASP A 124 -24.63 -5.23 -1.85
N ALA A 125 -23.86 -5.61 -2.85
CA ALA A 125 -22.45 -5.21 -2.95
C ALA A 125 -22.31 -3.68 -3.06
N TYR A 126 -21.39 -3.11 -2.28
CA TYR A 126 -21.10 -1.68 -2.32
C TYR A 126 -19.61 -1.36 -2.16
N ALA A 127 -19.22 -0.20 -2.68
CA ALA A 127 -17.87 0.31 -2.54
C ALA A 127 -17.66 0.94 -1.15
N PRO A 128 -16.64 0.56 -0.40
CA PRO A 128 -16.40 1.05 0.96
C PRO A 128 -15.69 2.40 1.01
N TYR A 129 -15.21 2.92 -0.10
CA TYR A 129 -14.23 4.01 -0.19
C TYR A 129 -14.60 5.26 0.59
N LYS A 130 -15.88 5.67 0.58
CA LYS A 130 -16.33 6.85 1.35
C LYS A 130 -16.04 6.66 2.85
N MET A 131 -16.40 5.51 3.41
CA MET A 131 -16.22 5.22 4.83
C MET A 131 -14.75 5.05 5.20
N GLU A 132 -13.97 4.44 4.33
CA GLU A 132 -12.53 4.31 4.51
C GLU A 132 -11.82 5.68 4.48
N ILE A 133 -12.17 6.54 3.52
CA ILE A 133 -11.63 7.91 3.44
C ILE A 133 -12.02 8.73 4.67
N GLU A 134 -13.27 8.62 5.14
CA GLU A 134 -13.71 9.29 6.38
C GLU A 134 -12.93 8.79 7.60
N SER A 135 -12.72 7.48 7.73
CA SER A 135 -11.88 6.90 8.79
C SER A 135 -10.47 7.46 8.76
N ILE A 136 -9.85 7.50 7.58
CA ILE A 136 -8.49 8.01 7.39
C ILE A 136 -8.41 9.50 7.73
N ARG A 137 -9.34 10.33 7.21
CA ARG A 137 -9.37 11.78 7.46
C ARG A 137 -9.58 12.13 8.93
N ASN A 138 -10.41 11.36 9.62
CA ASN A 138 -10.69 11.55 11.05
C ASN A 138 -9.62 10.87 11.93
N LYS A 139 -8.66 10.16 11.36
CA LYS A 139 -7.66 9.35 12.08
C LYS A 139 -8.31 8.43 13.13
N LYS A 140 -9.49 7.91 12.81
CA LYS A 140 -10.27 7.07 13.70
C LYS A 140 -10.90 5.92 12.92
N PHE A 141 -10.60 4.70 13.35
CA PHE A 141 -11.22 3.52 12.78
C PHE A 141 -12.74 3.54 12.95
N ILE A 142 -13.47 3.40 11.86
CA ILE A 142 -14.93 3.27 11.83
C ILE A 142 -15.22 1.85 11.38
N ASN A 143 -15.86 1.06 12.25
CA ASN A 143 -16.28 -0.28 11.88
C ASN A 143 -17.57 -0.19 11.02
N PHE A 144 -17.45 -0.46 9.73
CA PHE A 144 -18.55 -0.43 8.77
C PHE A 144 -18.86 -1.80 8.15
N ILE A 145 -18.07 -2.83 8.49
CA ILE A 145 -18.33 -4.20 8.07
C ILE A 145 -18.95 -4.95 9.25
N ASP A 146 -20.23 -5.26 9.14
CA ASP A 146 -20.89 -6.12 10.13
C ASP A 146 -20.29 -7.52 10.07
N LYS A 147 -19.75 -7.99 11.20
CA LYS A 147 -19.16 -9.34 11.32
C LYS A 147 -20.21 -10.47 11.28
N ASN A 148 -21.48 -10.12 11.09
CA ASN A 148 -22.62 -11.06 11.18
C ASN A 148 -23.27 -11.35 9.81
N ASN A 149 -22.58 -11.09 8.71
CA ASN A 149 -23.03 -11.50 7.37
C ASN A 149 -22.09 -12.52 6.77
#